data_7763490733125e397051b51bdb0c20ff
#
_entry.id   7763490733125e397051b51bdb0c20ff
#
_cell.length_a   1.000
_cell.length_b   1.000
_cell.length_c   1.000
_cell.angle_alpha   90.00
_cell.angle_beta   90.00
_cell.angle_gamma   90.00
#
_symmetry.space_group_name_H-M   'P 1'
#
loop_
_entity.id
_entity.type
_entity.pdbx_description
1 polymer ?
#
loop_
_entity_poly.entity_id
_entity_poly.type
_entity_poly.pdbx_seq_one_letter_code
_entity_poly.pdbx_strand_id
1 'polypeptide(L)'
;MVTIGMNYFVIPGKEKVFEDACANVIETMGGIDGHEESSLYRQVGEGEPVYLISSLWAEEEAFKDFIASDAFKKVTNWGKLNILRGRPTHTTYKHD
;
A
#
# COMPACT_ATOMS: atom_id res chain seq x y z
N MET A 1 9.64 7.20 -14.70
CA MET A 1 8.97 7.04 -13.40
C MET A 1 7.58 6.46 -13.53
N VAL A 2 7.14 5.74 -12.52
CA VAL A 2 5.78 5.21 -12.47
C VAL A 2 5.15 5.54 -11.12
N THR A 3 3.83 5.73 -11.11
CA THR A 3 3.05 5.87 -9.90
C THR A 3 2.19 4.63 -9.73
N ILE A 4 2.23 4.04 -8.55
CA ILE A 4 1.41 2.87 -8.23
C ILE A 4 0.34 3.29 -7.25
N GLY A 5 -0.92 3.06 -7.61
CA GLY A 5 -2.06 3.27 -6.71
C GLY A 5 -2.53 1.93 -6.18
N MET A 6 -2.43 1.73 -4.86
CA MET A 6 -2.87 0.49 -4.21
C MET A 6 -4.10 0.78 -3.36
N ASN A 7 -5.19 0.08 -3.65
CA ASN A 7 -6.44 0.25 -2.92
C ASN A 7 -6.62 -0.87 -1.90
N TYR A 8 -6.99 -0.50 -0.68
CA TYR A 8 -7.19 -1.42 0.42
C TYR A 8 -8.58 -1.27 1.01
N PHE A 9 -9.25 -2.39 1.18
CA PHE A 9 -10.62 -2.45 1.72
C PHE A 9 -10.52 -2.97 3.15
N VAL A 10 -10.73 -2.08 4.13
CA VAL A 10 -10.46 -2.35 5.54
C VAL A 10 -11.76 -2.72 6.28
N ILE A 11 -11.65 -3.64 7.21
CA ILE A 11 -12.77 -4.04 8.07
C ILE A 11 -13.11 -2.86 9.00
N PRO A 12 -14.40 -2.45 9.09
CA PRO A 12 -14.79 -1.39 10.01
C PRO A 12 -14.32 -1.69 11.44
N GLY A 13 -13.71 -0.70 12.07
CA GLY A 13 -13.12 -0.84 13.40
C GLY A 13 -11.64 -1.17 13.39
N LYS A 14 -11.06 -1.49 12.23
CA LYS A 14 -9.64 -1.81 12.09
C LYS A 14 -8.83 -0.69 11.45
N GLU A 15 -9.40 0.50 11.32
CA GLU A 15 -8.78 1.62 10.64
C GLU A 15 -7.43 2.02 11.25
N LYS A 16 -7.39 2.16 12.58
CA LYS A 16 -6.16 2.57 13.25
C LYS A 16 -5.05 1.53 13.11
N VAL A 17 -5.39 0.26 13.22
CA VAL A 17 -4.42 -0.83 13.08
C VAL A 17 -3.86 -0.82 11.67
N PHE A 18 -4.72 -0.61 10.67
CA PHE A 18 -4.30 -0.50 9.28
C PHE A 18 -3.39 0.70 9.05
N GLU A 19 -3.78 1.88 9.58
CA GLU A 19 -2.99 3.11 9.43
C GLU A 19 -1.60 2.97 10.05
N ASP A 20 -1.51 2.36 11.23
CA ASP A 20 -0.24 2.12 11.91
C ASP A 20 0.65 1.16 11.10
N ALA A 21 0.07 0.09 10.57
CA ALA A 21 0.78 -0.85 9.72
C ALA A 21 1.30 -0.18 8.44
N CYS A 22 0.47 0.66 7.81
CA CYS A 22 0.87 1.41 6.61
C CYS A 22 2.01 2.38 6.89
N ALA A 23 1.99 3.05 8.04
CA ALA A 23 3.08 3.96 8.41
C ALA A 23 4.40 3.20 8.47
N ASN A 24 4.41 2.00 9.03
CA ASN A 24 5.60 1.16 9.09
C ASN A 24 6.05 0.70 7.70
N VAL A 25 5.13 0.33 6.83
CA VAL A 25 5.45 -0.08 5.45
C VAL A 25 6.04 1.09 4.67
N ILE A 26 5.45 2.27 4.78
CA ILE A 26 5.94 3.47 4.09
C ILE A 26 7.34 3.84 4.59
N GLU A 27 7.59 3.75 5.89
CA GLU A 27 8.91 3.98 6.45
C GLU A 27 9.93 3.00 5.89
N THR A 28 9.58 1.72 5.81
CA THR A 28 10.43 0.68 5.22
C THR A 28 10.72 0.98 3.75
N MET A 29 9.70 1.41 2.98
CA MET A 29 9.88 1.77 1.58
C MET A 29 10.88 2.90 1.39
N GLY A 30 10.97 3.81 2.36
CA GLY A 30 11.89 4.94 2.29
C GLY A 30 13.36 4.54 2.17
N GLY A 31 13.72 3.32 2.59
CA GLY A 31 15.08 2.79 2.47
C GLY A 31 15.32 1.92 1.24
N ILE A 32 14.34 1.79 0.36
CA ILE A 32 14.43 0.92 -0.81
C ILE A 32 14.87 1.71 -2.05
N ASP A 33 15.88 1.19 -2.75
CA ASP A 33 16.35 1.79 -3.99
C ASP A 33 15.20 1.82 -5.03
N GLY A 34 15.04 2.98 -5.66
CA GLY A 34 14.02 3.17 -6.67
C GLY A 34 12.69 3.70 -6.12
N HIS A 35 12.49 3.67 -4.82
CA HIS A 35 11.33 4.30 -4.21
C HIS A 35 11.58 5.79 -4.02
N GLU A 36 10.66 6.63 -4.50
CA GLU A 36 10.80 8.08 -4.42
C GLU A 36 9.90 8.67 -3.34
N GLU A 37 8.62 8.31 -3.33
CA GLU A 37 7.64 8.93 -2.44
C GLU A 37 6.44 8.00 -2.26
N SER A 38 5.83 8.03 -1.07
CA SER A 38 4.56 7.33 -0.80
C SER A 38 3.68 8.15 0.11
N SER A 39 2.38 8.08 -0.12
CA SER A 39 1.37 8.76 0.70
C SER A 39 0.17 7.86 0.92
N LEU A 40 -0.41 7.93 2.11
CA LEU A 40 -1.62 7.21 2.47
C LEU A 40 -2.80 8.17 2.45
N TYR A 41 -3.89 7.77 1.79
CA TYR A 41 -5.14 8.54 1.73
C TYR A 41 -6.29 7.67 2.20
N ARG A 42 -7.23 8.26 2.92
CA ARG A 42 -8.50 7.61 3.24
C ARG A 42 -9.57 8.20 2.34
N GLN A 43 -10.37 7.33 1.71
CA GLN A 43 -11.47 7.79 0.87
C GLN A 43 -12.50 8.54 1.72
N VAL A 44 -12.90 9.72 1.25
CA VAL A 44 -13.92 10.54 1.90
C VAL A 44 -15.29 10.03 1.51
N GLY A 45 -16.20 9.97 2.46
CA GLY A 45 -17.58 9.55 2.23
C GLY A 45 -18.08 8.60 3.30
N GLU A 46 -19.29 8.12 3.10
CA GLU A 46 -19.92 7.14 3.99
C GLU A 46 -19.64 5.72 3.50
N GLY A 47 -19.72 4.78 4.40
CA GLY A 47 -19.55 3.37 4.09
C GLY A 47 -18.32 2.78 4.75
N GLU A 48 -17.96 1.58 4.32
CA GLU A 48 -16.82 0.86 4.87
C GLU A 48 -15.49 1.52 4.46
N PRO A 49 -14.47 1.48 5.33
CA PRO A 49 -13.21 2.16 5.05
C PRO A 49 -12.51 1.66 3.79
N VAL A 50 -12.09 2.61 2.94
CA VAL A 50 -11.25 2.34 1.76
C VAL A 50 -10.04 3.28 1.82
N TYR A 51 -8.86 2.73 1.60
CA TYR A 51 -7.62 3.48 1.64
C TYR A 51 -6.87 3.34 0.31
N LEU A 52 -6.11 4.38 -0.01
CA LEU A 52 -5.21 4.39 -1.17
C LEU A 52 -3.80 4.69 -0.69
N ILE A 53 -2.84 3.84 -1.08
CA ILE A 53 -1.43 4.19 -0.98
C ILE A 53 -0.96 4.55 -2.38
N SER A 54 -0.52 5.80 -2.56
CA SER A 54 0.07 6.26 -3.80
C SER A 54 1.58 6.23 -3.63
N SER A 55 2.28 5.49 -4.50
CA SER A 55 3.73 5.34 -4.44
C SER A 55 4.36 5.76 -5.75
N LEU A 56 5.39 6.59 -5.68
CA LEU A 56 6.18 7.00 -6.85
C LEU A 56 7.48 6.21 -6.87
N TRP A 57 7.78 5.58 -8.00
CA TRP A 57 8.98 4.73 -8.17
C TRP A 57 9.76 5.17 -9.40
N ALA A 58 11.08 5.09 -9.32
CA ALA A 58 11.94 5.41 -10.46
C ALA A 58 11.68 4.44 -11.62
N GLU A 59 11.48 3.16 -11.31
CA GLU A 59 11.21 2.11 -12.29
C GLU A 59 10.18 1.13 -11.72
N GLU A 60 9.35 0.56 -12.59
CA GLU A 60 8.34 -0.41 -12.20
C GLU A 60 8.96 -1.66 -11.57
N GLU A 61 10.13 -2.07 -12.03
CA GLU A 61 10.83 -3.24 -11.49
C GLU A 61 11.12 -3.12 -9.99
N ALA A 62 11.47 -1.91 -9.53
CA ALA A 62 11.72 -1.68 -8.10
C ALA A 62 10.47 -1.96 -7.27
N PHE A 63 9.30 -1.57 -7.75
CA PHE A 63 8.03 -1.88 -7.10
C PHE A 63 7.76 -3.39 -7.12
N LYS A 64 7.96 -4.05 -8.26
CA LYS A 64 7.75 -5.49 -8.38
C LYS A 64 8.65 -6.28 -7.42
N ASP A 65 9.90 -5.86 -7.29
CA ASP A 65 10.83 -6.48 -6.36
C ASP A 65 10.37 -6.30 -4.91
N PHE A 66 9.86 -5.12 -4.60
CA PHE A 66 9.34 -4.82 -3.26
C PHE A 66 8.17 -5.74 -2.89
N ILE A 67 7.16 -5.88 -3.75
CA ILE A 67 5.99 -6.72 -3.45
C ILE A 67 6.32 -8.21 -3.47
N ALA A 68 7.43 -8.60 -4.08
CA ALA A 68 7.91 -9.97 -4.07
C ALA A 68 8.77 -10.28 -2.83
N SER A 69 9.12 -9.26 -2.03
CA SER A 69 9.95 -9.45 -0.83
C SER A 69 9.22 -10.20 0.27
N ASP A 70 9.98 -10.92 1.09
CA ASP A 70 9.42 -11.64 2.23
C ASP A 70 8.77 -10.71 3.24
N ALA A 71 9.38 -9.54 3.47
CA ALA A 71 8.84 -8.55 4.39
C ALA A 71 7.45 -8.09 3.97
N PHE A 72 7.27 -7.78 2.67
CA PHE A 72 5.97 -7.37 2.15
C PHE A 72 4.95 -8.51 2.24
N LYS A 73 5.35 -9.72 1.89
CA LYS A 73 4.46 -10.89 1.95
C LYS A 73 3.97 -11.17 3.37
N LYS A 74 4.84 -11.03 4.37
CA LYS A 74 4.45 -11.21 5.78
C LYS A 74 3.39 -10.19 6.21
N VAL A 75 3.60 -8.92 5.88
CA VAL A 75 2.64 -7.86 6.23
C VAL A 75 1.32 -8.08 5.50
N THR A 76 1.38 -8.45 4.21
CA THR A 76 0.19 -8.69 3.40
C THR A 76 -0.62 -9.86 3.94
N ASN A 77 0.03 -10.97 4.29
CA ASN A 77 -0.65 -12.13 4.85
C ASN A 77 -1.31 -11.80 6.19
N TRP A 78 -0.61 -11.08 7.06
CA TRP A 78 -1.18 -10.65 8.33
C TRP A 78 -2.41 -9.74 8.12
N GLY A 79 -2.28 -8.76 7.22
CA GLY A 79 -3.39 -7.85 6.92
C GLY A 79 -4.59 -8.56 6.33
N LYS A 80 -4.37 -9.48 5.39
CA LYS A 80 -5.41 -10.27 4.75
C LYS A 80 -6.23 -11.07 5.78
N LEU A 81 -5.55 -11.63 6.79
CA LEU A 81 -6.21 -12.47 7.79
C LEU A 81 -6.92 -11.67 8.88
N ASN A 82 -6.48 -10.45 9.18
CA ASN A 82 -6.90 -9.74 10.38
C ASN A 82 -7.54 -8.37 10.16
N ILE A 83 -7.29 -7.72 9.04
CA ILE A 83 -7.64 -6.31 8.83
C ILE A 83 -8.48 -6.07 7.58
N LEU A 84 -8.19 -6.79 6.49
CA LEU A 84 -8.82 -6.54 5.21
C LEU A 84 -10.06 -7.37 4.99
N ARG A 85 -11.11 -6.75 4.43
CA ARG A 85 -12.36 -7.42 4.06
C ARG A 85 -12.38 -7.88 2.60
N GLY A 86 -11.29 -7.63 1.88
CA GLY A 86 -11.16 -8.02 0.48
C GLY A 86 -9.73 -7.95 0.01
N ARG A 87 -9.48 -8.46 -1.20
CA ARG A 87 -8.14 -8.45 -1.79
C ARG A 87 -7.77 -7.05 -2.22
N PRO A 88 -6.55 -6.56 -1.88
CA PRO A 88 -6.07 -5.28 -2.39
C PRO A 88 -5.95 -5.32 -3.91
N THR A 89 -6.18 -4.17 -4.54
CA THR A 89 -5.98 -4.00 -5.97
C THR A 89 -4.94 -2.91 -6.20
N HIS A 90 -4.24 -2.96 -7.32
CA HIS A 90 -3.31 -1.90 -7.68
C HIS A 90 -3.38 -1.55 -9.16
N THR A 91 -3.03 -0.31 -9.47
CA THR A 91 -2.98 0.20 -10.83
C THR A 91 -1.66 0.94 -11.00
N THR A 92 -0.99 0.70 -12.12
CA THR A 92 0.27 1.35 -12.45
C THR A 92 0.01 2.46 -13.47
N TYR A 93 0.53 3.65 -13.19
CA TYR A 93 0.43 4.81 -14.07
C TYR A 93 1.82 5.21 -14.52
N LYS A 94 2.02 5.31 -15.82
CA LYS A 94 3.30 5.69 -16.38
C LYS A 94 3.36 7.19 -16.61
N HIS A 95 4.47 7.80 -16.23
CA HIS A 95 4.72 9.23 -16.48
C HIS A 95 5.27 9.42 -17.88
N ASP A 96 4.74 10.39 -18.58
CA ASP A 96 5.20 10.77 -19.91
C ASP A 96 6.38 11.75 -19.84
#